data_0c983dc607ca2587c91ab0d239835139
#
_entry.id   0c983dc607ca2587c91ab0d239835139
#
_cell.length_a   1.000
_cell.length_b   1.000
_cell.length_c   1.000
_cell.angle_alpha   90.00
_cell.angle_beta   90.00
_cell.angle_gamma   90.00
#
_symmetry.space_group_name_H-M   'P 1'
#
loop_
_entity.id
_entity.type
_entity.pdbx_description
1 polymer ?
#
loop_
_entity_poly.entity_id
_entity_poly.type
_entity_poly.pdbx_seq_one_letter_code
_entity_poly.pdbx_strand_id
1 'polypeptide(L)'
;MVRKKCCTFAIVMANTYTQLYTHIVFHTKSTGIIMRDEDLERMFQYIGGIIREEGAIPFAVGGVADHIHILTTLPKTVTLADFVRAIKAKSSKWLKTVDSYYESFQWQEGYGAFSVSPSLMERTKKYIFGQAEHHKTKSYHDEYCETLDAYGIKYDERYAFGD
;
A
#
# COMPACT_ATOMS: atom_id res chain seq x y z
N MET A 1 45.47 7.28 42.97
CA MET A 1 45.05 7.58 41.59
C MET A 1 43.91 6.62 41.26
N VAL A 2 42.66 7.03 41.52
CA VAL A 2 41.46 6.16 41.41
C VAL A 2 40.86 6.37 40.02
N ARG A 3 40.93 5.36 39.16
CA ARG A 3 40.28 5.38 37.84
C ARG A 3 38.75 5.25 38.04
N LYS A 4 38.03 6.32 37.82
CA LYS A 4 36.59 6.27 37.68
C LYS A 4 36.23 5.44 36.44
N LYS A 5 35.68 4.25 36.65
CA LYS A 5 34.99 3.48 35.59
C LYS A 5 33.74 4.24 35.23
N CYS A 6 33.73 4.85 34.07
CA CYS A 6 32.50 5.39 33.45
C CYS A 6 31.64 4.18 33.04
N CYS A 7 30.62 3.87 33.83
CA CYS A 7 29.60 2.92 33.43
C CYS A 7 28.78 3.56 32.31
N THR A 8 29.16 3.32 31.07
CA THR A 8 28.28 3.56 29.94
C THR A 8 27.12 2.55 30.06
N PHE A 9 25.98 3.00 30.47
CA PHE A 9 24.73 2.24 30.33
C PHE A 9 24.51 2.04 28.82
N ALA A 10 24.98 0.93 28.29
CA ALA A 10 24.52 0.45 27.01
C ALA A 10 23.04 0.12 27.21
N ILE A 11 22.15 0.97 26.68
CA ILE A 11 20.75 0.63 26.51
C ILE A 11 20.76 -0.62 25.61
N VAL A 12 20.53 -1.78 26.19
CA VAL A 12 20.33 -3.02 25.44
C VAL A 12 18.98 -2.85 24.74
N MET A 13 19.00 -2.26 23.56
CA MET A 13 17.84 -2.25 22.69
C MET A 13 17.57 -3.70 22.31
N ALA A 14 16.42 -4.22 22.69
CA ALA A 14 16.00 -5.56 22.28
C ALA A 14 16.06 -5.64 20.76
N ASN A 15 16.90 -6.50 20.21
CA ASN A 15 17.02 -6.70 18.77
C ASN A 15 15.76 -7.41 18.27
N THR A 16 14.91 -6.66 17.58
CA THR A 16 13.72 -7.21 16.93
C THR A 16 13.98 -7.37 15.44
N TYR A 17 13.95 -8.60 14.96
CA TYR A 17 14.08 -8.95 13.55
C TYR A 17 12.72 -9.31 12.99
N THR A 18 12.18 -8.48 12.11
CA THR A 18 10.90 -8.72 11.43
C THR A 18 11.03 -8.43 9.95
N GLN A 19 10.43 -9.30 9.13
CA GLN A 19 10.40 -9.13 7.68
C GLN A 19 9.02 -9.60 7.19
N LEU A 20 8.05 -8.68 7.23
CA LEU A 20 6.66 -8.93 6.83
C LEU A 20 6.41 -8.22 5.51
N TYR A 21 6.55 -8.93 4.40
CA TYR A 21 6.18 -8.42 3.08
C TYR A 21 4.68 -8.51 2.90
N THR A 22 4.08 -7.42 2.48
CA THR A 22 2.64 -7.31 2.30
C THR A 22 2.33 -6.66 0.96
N HIS A 23 1.45 -7.30 0.21
CA HIS A 23 0.82 -6.73 -0.98
C HIS A 23 -0.51 -6.12 -0.55
N ILE A 24 -0.65 -4.82 -0.70
CA ILE A 24 -1.84 -4.05 -0.35
C ILE A 24 -2.50 -3.57 -1.63
N VAL A 25 -3.83 -3.66 -1.71
CA VAL A 25 -4.61 -3.18 -2.85
C VAL A 25 -5.86 -2.46 -2.37
N PHE A 26 -6.20 -1.35 -3.00
CA PHE A 26 -7.43 -0.61 -2.79
C PHE A 26 -7.77 0.23 -4.03
N HIS A 27 -9.06 0.51 -4.20
CA HIS A 27 -9.55 1.26 -5.35
C HIS A 27 -10.13 2.62 -4.95
N THR A 28 -10.46 3.43 -5.94
CA THR A 28 -11.22 4.67 -5.77
C THR A 28 -12.66 4.34 -5.39
N LYS A 29 -13.35 5.29 -4.77
CA LYS A 29 -14.78 5.15 -4.49
C LYS A 29 -15.56 4.99 -5.80
N SER A 30 -16.48 4.01 -5.88
CA SER A 30 -17.17 3.59 -7.14
C SER A 30 -17.97 4.70 -7.79
N THR A 31 -18.44 5.67 -7.02
CA THR A 31 -19.17 6.86 -7.51
C THR A 31 -18.30 8.09 -7.69
N GLY A 32 -16.98 7.94 -7.49
CA GLY A 32 -16.04 9.03 -7.40
C GLY A 32 -15.25 9.30 -8.68
N ILE A 33 -14.30 10.18 -8.51
CA ILE A 33 -13.36 10.60 -9.55
C ILE A 33 -12.18 9.62 -9.55
N ILE A 34 -11.78 9.18 -10.73
CA ILE A 34 -10.58 8.35 -10.94
C ILE A 34 -9.34 9.23 -11.19
N MET A 35 -8.16 8.65 -11.06
CA MET A 35 -6.90 9.34 -11.34
C MET A 35 -6.70 9.48 -12.86
N ARG A 36 -6.13 10.59 -13.29
CA ARG A 36 -5.69 10.77 -14.67
C ARG A 36 -4.36 10.04 -14.89
N ASP A 37 -4.16 9.48 -16.08
CA ASP A 37 -2.93 8.74 -16.41
C ASP A 37 -1.67 9.58 -16.20
N GLU A 38 -1.72 10.88 -16.51
CA GLU A 38 -0.62 11.83 -16.35
C GLU A 38 -0.20 12.07 -14.88
N ASP A 39 -1.07 11.78 -13.92
CA ASP A 39 -0.82 11.96 -12.48
C ASP A 39 -0.42 10.66 -11.77
N LEU A 40 -0.57 9.50 -12.42
CA LEU A 40 -0.33 8.19 -11.81
C LEU A 40 1.09 8.05 -11.26
N GLU A 41 2.11 8.36 -12.07
CA GLU A 41 3.51 8.22 -11.66
C GLU A 41 3.82 9.12 -10.44
N ARG A 42 3.30 10.34 -10.42
CA ARG A 42 3.45 11.26 -9.27
C ARG A 42 2.76 10.72 -8.02
N MET A 43 1.58 10.09 -8.18
CA MET A 43 0.86 9.44 -7.09
C MET A 43 1.67 8.27 -6.53
N PHE A 44 2.25 7.41 -7.39
CA PHE A 44 3.07 6.27 -6.95
C PHE A 44 4.29 6.72 -6.16
N GLN A 45 4.98 7.75 -6.64
CA GLN A 45 6.13 8.34 -5.94
C GLN A 45 5.73 8.95 -4.59
N TYR A 46 4.61 9.66 -4.54
CA TYR A 46 4.09 10.26 -3.32
C TYR A 46 3.71 9.20 -2.28
N ILE A 47 3.00 8.13 -2.68
CA ILE A 47 2.70 6.99 -1.81
C ILE A 47 3.98 6.33 -1.31
N GLY A 48 4.98 6.14 -2.15
CA GLY A 48 6.28 5.63 -1.76
C GLY A 48 6.96 6.49 -0.68
N GLY A 49 6.80 7.81 -0.75
CA GLY A 49 7.24 8.77 0.26
C GLY A 49 6.52 8.58 1.60
N ILE A 50 5.18 8.45 1.58
CA ILE A 50 4.38 8.18 2.78
C ILE A 50 4.80 6.89 3.46
N ILE A 51 5.00 5.82 2.69
CA ILE A 51 5.41 4.50 3.21
C ILE A 51 6.72 4.62 3.99
N ARG A 52 7.71 5.36 3.45
CA ARG A 52 8.99 5.60 4.14
C ARG A 52 8.82 6.44 5.41
N GLU A 53 7.98 7.45 5.36
CA GLU A 53 7.65 8.30 6.53
C GLU A 53 7.03 7.47 7.67
N GLU A 54 6.15 6.50 7.33
CA GLU A 54 5.54 5.58 8.28
C GLU A 54 6.52 4.47 8.79
N GLY A 55 7.78 4.49 8.37
CA GLY A 55 8.82 3.57 8.83
C GLY A 55 8.83 2.21 8.12
N ALA A 56 8.24 2.12 6.94
CA ALA A 56 8.23 0.93 6.08
C ALA A 56 9.12 1.09 4.84
N ILE A 57 9.36 0.00 4.13
CA ILE A 57 10.18 -0.03 2.91
C ILE A 57 9.26 -0.31 1.72
N PRO A 58 9.02 0.64 0.81
CA PRO A 58 8.29 0.38 -0.42
C PRO A 58 9.17 -0.36 -1.42
N PHE A 59 8.69 -1.47 -1.96
CA PHE A 59 9.35 -2.25 -3.02
C PHE A 59 8.76 -2.00 -4.39
N ALA A 60 7.45 -1.80 -4.47
CA ALA A 60 6.73 -1.42 -5.66
C ALA A 60 5.45 -0.66 -5.28
N VAL A 61 5.13 0.35 -6.05
CA VAL A 61 3.84 1.03 -6.05
C VAL A 61 3.44 1.18 -7.50
N GLY A 62 2.25 0.77 -7.86
CA GLY A 62 1.73 0.82 -9.23
C GLY A 62 0.22 0.64 -9.24
N GLY A 63 -0.36 0.65 -10.41
CA GLY A 63 -1.81 0.53 -10.59
C GLY A 63 -2.26 1.20 -11.87
N VAL A 64 -3.53 1.50 -11.94
CA VAL A 64 -4.15 2.26 -13.02
C VAL A 64 -5.09 3.33 -12.45
N ALA A 65 -5.90 3.94 -13.27
CA ALA A 65 -6.72 5.10 -12.92
C ALA A 65 -7.63 4.90 -11.70
N ASP A 66 -8.12 3.72 -11.45
CA ASP A 66 -9.13 3.43 -10.43
C ASP A 66 -8.61 2.61 -9.23
N HIS A 67 -7.39 2.04 -9.26
CA HIS A 67 -6.85 1.29 -8.12
C HIS A 67 -5.33 1.31 -8.05
N ILE A 68 -4.83 1.01 -6.84
CA ILE A 68 -3.40 1.01 -6.49
C ILE A 68 -3.02 -0.34 -5.89
N HIS A 69 -1.87 -0.83 -6.30
CA HIS A 69 -1.15 -1.96 -5.68
C HIS A 69 0.14 -1.47 -5.04
N ILE A 70 0.40 -1.95 -3.84
CA ILE A 70 1.59 -1.60 -3.05
C ILE A 70 2.26 -2.88 -2.56
N LEU A 71 3.54 -3.06 -2.82
CA LEU A 71 4.36 -4.07 -2.17
C LEU A 71 5.31 -3.37 -1.20
N THR A 72 5.19 -3.70 0.08
CA THR A 72 5.92 -3.02 1.16
C THR A 72 6.21 -3.95 2.34
N THR A 73 7.09 -3.54 3.24
CA THR A 73 7.12 -4.11 4.60
C THR A 73 6.04 -3.47 5.46
N LEU A 74 5.67 -4.14 6.57
CA LEU A 74 4.86 -3.50 7.60
C LEU A 74 5.78 -2.85 8.66
N PRO A 75 5.42 -1.64 9.14
CA PRO A 75 6.12 -1.02 10.27
C PRO A 75 5.97 -1.87 11.54
N LYS A 76 6.97 -1.84 12.42
CA LYS A 76 6.97 -2.64 13.66
C LYS A 76 5.99 -2.11 14.72
N THR A 77 5.66 -0.84 14.66
CA THR A 77 4.95 -0.10 15.72
C THR A 77 3.58 0.42 15.32
N VAL A 78 3.16 0.17 14.07
CA VAL A 78 1.89 0.65 13.51
C VAL A 78 1.04 -0.54 13.10
N THR A 79 -0.26 -0.48 13.36
CA THR A 79 -1.18 -1.52 12.88
C THR A 79 -1.34 -1.45 11.36
N LEU A 80 -1.66 -2.57 10.71
CA LEU A 80 -1.95 -2.58 9.27
C LEU A 80 -3.06 -1.58 8.90
N ALA A 81 -4.12 -1.51 9.72
CA ALA A 81 -5.24 -0.61 9.49
C ALA A 81 -4.83 0.86 9.57
N ASP A 82 -4.01 1.24 10.56
CA ASP A 82 -3.50 2.61 10.70
C ASP A 82 -2.54 2.97 9.57
N PHE A 83 -1.70 2.03 9.16
CA PHE A 83 -0.77 2.20 8.05
C PHE A 83 -1.51 2.49 6.73
N VAL A 84 -2.51 1.67 6.38
CA VAL A 84 -3.32 1.88 5.17
C VAL A 84 -4.13 3.17 5.26
N ARG A 85 -4.68 3.49 6.43
CA ARG A 85 -5.39 4.76 6.67
C ARG A 85 -4.49 5.96 6.42
N ALA A 86 -3.25 5.93 6.91
CA ALA A 86 -2.28 7.01 6.69
C ALA A 86 -1.97 7.20 5.20
N ILE A 87 -1.74 6.10 4.47
CA ILE A 87 -1.49 6.13 3.03
C ILE A 87 -2.68 6.75 2.29
N LYS A 88 -3.89 6.27 2.53
CA LYS A 88 -5.11 6.77 1.87
C LYS A 88 -5.39 8.24 2.19
N ALA A 89 -5.32 8.62 3.47
CA ALA A 89 -5.61 10.00 3.89
C ALA A 89 -4.61 11.00 3.33
N LYS A 90 -3.31 10.70 3.42
CA LYS A 90 -2.25 11.60 2.94
C LYS A 90 -2.26 11.72 1.42
N SER A 91 -2.42 10.59 0.69
CA SER A 91 -2.44 10.57 -0.78
C SER A 91 -3.68 11.26 -1.34
N SER A 92 -4.87 11.03 -0.77
CA SER A 92 -6.10 11.72 -1.18
C SER A 92 -6.00 13.24 -0.94
N LYS A 93 -5.48 13.65 0.23
CA LYS A 93 -5.29 15.08 0.56
C LYS A 93 -4.32 15.73 -0.43
N TRP A 94 -3.21 15.07 -0.75
CA TRP A 94 -2.24 15.59 -1.71
C TRP A 94 -2.84 15.70 -3.11
N LEU A 95 -3.54 14.68 -3.61
CA LEU A 95 -4.12 14.68 -4.94
C LEU A 95 -5.08 15.87 -5.14
N LYS A 96 -5.87 16.22 -4.12
CA LYS A 96 -6.75 17.40 -4.13
C LYS A 96 -6.00 18.74 -4.26
N THR A 97 -4.71 18.76 -3.98
CA THR A 97 -3.87 19.96 -4.21
C THR A 97 -3.27 20.02 -5.61
N VAL A 98 -3.33 18.93 -6.39
CA VAL A 98 -2.75 18.84 -7.73
C VAL A 98 -3.63 19.55 -8.75
N ASP A 99 -4.94 19.28 -8.71
CA ASP A 99 -5.91 19.87 -9.64
C ASP A 99 -7.30 19.91 -9.00
N SER A 100 -8.12 20.92 -9.33
CA SER A 100 -9.51 21.05 -8.87
C SER A 100 -10.40 19.89 -9.32
N TYR A 101 -10.04 19.17 -10.38
CA TYR A 101 -10.70 17.93 -10.79
C TYR A 101 -10.77 16.91 -9.65
N TYR A 102 -9.79 16.88 -8.76
CA TYR A 102 -9.71 15.94 -7.64
C TYR A 102 -10.37 16.43 -6.35
N GLU A 103 -11.10 17.54 -6.35
CA GLU A 103 -11.68 18.12 -5.14
C GLU A 103 -12.53 17.12 -4.35
N SER A 104 -13.34 16.29 -5.05
CA SER A 104 -14.18 15.24 -4.46
C SER A 104 -13.57 13.84 -4.51
N PHE A 105 -12.29 13.70 -4.85
CA PHE A 105 -11.61 12.40 -4.88
C PHE A 105 -11.63 11.69 -3.53
N GLN A 106 -11.96 10.40 -3.55
CA GLN A 106 -11.99 9.54 -2.37
C GLN A 106 -11.52 8.12 -2.74
N TRP A 107 -10.77 7.51 -1.82
CA TRP A 107 -10.56 6.07 -1.83
C TRP A 107 -11.77 5.34 -1.24
N GLN A 108 -12.02 4.09 -1.66
CA GLN A 108 -12.97 3.21 -0.97
C GLN A 108 -12.64 3.09 0.52
N GLU A 109 -13.56 2.64 1.35
CA GLU A 109 -13.29 2.42 2.78
C GLU A 109 -12.42 1.19 3.03
N GLY A 110 -12.68 0.09 2.32
CA GLY A 110 -11.97 -1.18 2.42
C GLY A 110 -10.58 -1.20 1.77
N TYR A 111 -9.88 -2.31 1.94
CA TYR A 111 -8.63 -2.64 1.25
C TYR A 111 -8.39 -4.15 1.30
N GLY A 112 -7.60 -4.70 0.37
CA GLY A 112 -6.99 -6.02 0.48
C GLY A 112 -5.57 -5.92 1.00
N ALA A 113 -5.15 -6.87 1.83
CA ALA A 113 -3.77 -6.99 2.27
C ALA A 113 -3.37 -8.46 2.39
N PHE A 114 -2.33 -8.85 1.66
CA PHE A 114 -1.94 -10.23 1.49
C PHE A 114 -0.46 -10.40 1.81
N SER A 115 -0.13 -11.46 2.55
CA SER A 115 1.27 -11.78 2.83
C SER A 115 1.99 -12.25 1.57
N VAL A 116 3.25 -11.83 1.41
CA VAL A 116 4.09 -12.24 0.28
C VAL A 116 5.32 -12.94 0.82
N SER A 117 5.62 -14.13 0.32
CA SER A 117 6.86 -14.83 0.68
C SER A 117 8.08 -14.18 -0.01
N PRO A 118 9.29 -14.30 0.56
CA PRO A 118 10.51 -13.77 -0.05
C PRO A 118 10.72 -14.28 -1.49
N SER A 119 10.34 -15.53 -1.77
CA SER A 119 10.47 -16.15 -3.10
C SER A 119 9.53 -15.55 -4.16
N LEU A 120 8.44 -14.90 -3.75
CA LEU A 120 7.47 -14.29 -4.64
C LEU A 120 7.67 -12.78 -4.86
N MET A 121 8.61 -12.16 -4.17
CA MET A 121 8.83 -10.71 -4.22
C MET A 121 9.02 -10.19 -5.65
N GLU A 122 9.91 -10.80 -6.42
CA GLU A 122 10.19 -10.34 -7.80
C GLU A 122 9.00 -10.56 -8.75
N ARG A 123 8.26 -11.65 -8.56
CA ARG A 123 7.03 -11.90 -9.31
C ARG A 123 5.97 -10.86 -9.00
N THR A 124 5.79 -10.52 -7.71
CA THR A 124 4.82 -9.52 -7.28
C THR A 124 5.20 -8.12 -7.77
N LYS A 125 6.48 -7.74 -7.76
CA LYS A 125 6.94 -6.48 -8.36
C LYS A 125 6.60 -6.38 -9.84
N LYS A 126 6.93 -7.42 -10.61
CA LYS A 126 6.62 -7.48 -12.06
C LYS A 126 5.12 -7.35 -12.31
N TYR A 127 4.32 -8.01 -11.50
CA TYR A 127 2.86 -7.92 -11.57
C TYR A 127 2.37 -6.49 -11.32
N ILE A 128 2.85 -5.82 -10.27
CA ILE A 128 2.47 -4.43 -9.93
C ILE A 128 2.89 -3.44 -11.03
N PHE A 129 4.09 -3.57 -11.57
CA PHE A 129 4.55 -2.70 -12.66
C PHE A 129 3.89 -3.01 -14.02
N GLY A 130 3.34 -4.20 -14.18
CA GLY A 130 2.62 -4.62 -15.38
C GLY A 130 1.12 -4.31 -15.40
N GLN A 131 0.59 -3.59 -14.40
CA GLN A 131 -0.84 -3.36 -14.24
C GLN A 131 -1.50 -2.69 -15.45
N ALA A 132 -0.88 -1.70 -16.06
CA ALA A 132 -1.41 -1.03 -17.23
C ALA A 132 -1.64 -2.00 -18.43
N GLU A 133 -0.77 -2.98 -18.63
CA GLU A 133 -0.94 -4.00 -19.67
C GLU A 133 -1.96 -5.06 -19.25
N HIS A 134 -1.93 -5.48 -18.00
CA HIS A 134 -2.84 -6.47 -17.43
C HIS A 134 -4.32 -6.04 -17.55
N HIS A 135 -4.62 -4.77 -17.27
CA HIS A 135 -5.98 -4.23 -17.32
C HIS A 135 -6.51 -3.93 -18.72
N LYS A 136 -5.73 -4.13 -19.78
CA LYS A 136 -6.27 -4.15 -21.14
C LYS A 136 -7.21 -5.33 -21.40
N THR A 137 -7.05 -6.41 -20.64
CA THR A 137 -7.78 -7.68 -20.85
C THR A 137 -8.57 -8.15 -19.63
N LYS A 138 -8.35 -7.57 -18.45
CA LYS A 138 -8.94 -8.01 -17.19
C LYS A 138 -9.44 -6.84 -16.36
N SER A 139 -10.66 -6.96 -15.83
CA SER A 139 -11.22 -5.94 -14.92
C SER A 139 -10.57 -6.03 -13.53
N TYR A 140 -10.59 -4.91 -12.79
CA TYR A 140 -10.21 -4.90 -11.37
C TYR A 140 -11.05 -5.88 -10.54
N HIS A 141 -12.36 -5.97 -10.82
CA HIS A 141 -13.27 -6.87 -10.14
C HIS A 141 -12.80 -8.34 -10.25
N ASP A 142 -12.56 -8.81 -11.48
CA ASP A 142 -12.13 -10.19 -11.71
C ASP A 142 -10.77 -10.49 -11.08
N GLU A 143 -9.85 -9.55 -11.15
CA GLU A 143 -8.52 -9.66 -10.55
C GLU A 143 -8.59 -9.76 -9.03
N TYR A 144 -9.42 -8.92 -8.39
CA TYR A 144 -9.57 -8.91 -6.94
C TYR A 144 -10.25 -10.19 -6.44
N CYS A 145 -11.31 -10.65 -7.12
CA CYS A 145 -11.95 -11.93 -6.81
C CYS A 145 -10.97 -13.10 -6.89
N GLU A 146 -10.19 -13.21 -7.97
CA GLU A 146 -9.15 -14.25 -8.08
C GLU A 146 -8.11 -14.19 -6.96
N THR A 147 -7.74 -12.97 -6.54
CA THR A 147 -6.80 -12.81 -5.44
C THR A 147 -7.40 -13.29 -4.13
N LEU A 148 -8.65 -12.93 -3.82
CA LEU A 148 -9.35 -13.39 -2.62
C LEU A 148 -9.50 -14.92 -2.62
N ASP A 149 -9.86 -15.51 -3.75
CA ASP A 149 -10.00 -16.95 -3.91
C ASP A 149 -8.66 -17.68 -3.72
N ALA A 150 -7.57 -17.14 -4.29
CA ALA A 150 -6.23 -17.70 -4.15
C ALA A 150 -5.73 -17.73 -2.69
N TYR A 151 -6.18 -16.78 -1.87
CA TYR A 151 -5.90 -16.74 -0.43
C TYR A 151 -6.98 -17.44 0.43
N GLY A 152 -8.00 -18.04 -0.20
CA GLY A 152 -9.09 -18.74 0.48
C GLY A 152 -9.97 -17.84 1.35
N ILE A 153 -10.03 -16.56 1.02
CA ILE A 153 -10.82 -15.56 1.75
C ILE A 153 -12.26 -15.63 1.26
N LYS A 154 -13.19 -15.93 2.18
CA LYS A 154 -14.63 -15.83 1.88
C LYS A 154 -15.03 -14.36 1.88
N TYR A 155 -15.69 -13.93 0.82
CA TYR A 155 -16.18 -12.56 0.66
C TYR A 155 -17.61 -12.54 0.15
N ASP A 156 -18.29 -11.43 0.38
CA ASP A 156 -19.57 -11.09 -0.23
C ASP A 156 -19.28 -9.93 -1.21
N GLU A 157 -19.57 -10.13 -2.48
CA GLU A 157 -19.30 -9.13 -3.53
C GLU A 157 -19.93 -7.77 -3.23
N ARG A 158 -21.08 -7.75 -2.55
CA ARG A 158 -21.75 -6.50 -2.15
C ARG A 158 -20.91 -5.63 -1.22
N TYR A 159 -20.02 -6.25 -0.43
CA TYR A 159 -19.14 -5.56 0.52
C TYR A 159 -17.69 -5.48 0.05
N ALA A 160 -17.24 -6.43 -0.77
CA ALA A 160 -15.88 -6.41 -1.30
C ALA A 160 -15.63 -5.23 -2.24
N PHE A 161 -16.67 -4.78 -2.93
CA PHE A 161 -16.65 -3.70 -3.92
C PHE A 161 -17.59 -2.53 -3.54
N GLY A 162 -18.28 -2.64 -2.40
CA GLY A 162 -19.14 -1.59 -1.86
C GLY A 162 -18.33 -0.43 -1.27
N ASP A 163 -18.93 0.73 -1.33
CA ASP A 163 -18.44 1.94 -0.66
C ASP A 163 -18.92 2.00 0.79
#